data_7d254e61f8ba3b8a532f7dded4f79a7f
#
_entry.id   7d254e61f8ba3b8a532f7dded4f79a7f
#
_cell.length_a   1.000
_cell.length_b   1.000
_cell.length_c   1.000
_cell.angle_alpha   90.00
_cell.angle_beta   90.00
_cell.angle_gamma   90.00
#
_symmetry.space_group_name_H-M   'P 1'
#
loop_
_entity.id
_entity.type
_entity.pdbx_description
1 polymer ?
#
loop_
_entity_poly.entity_id
_entity_poly.type
_entity_poly.pdbx_seq_one_letter_code
_entity_poly.pdbx_strand_id
1 'polypeptide(L)'
;MQPLNISDNDDDQETLSFLPEAPMVHIRVPKRKQKKRCCGCRRWVIQSFLFLFTLSAVLAAKFYIITTSAAARGETEKTVTKWRDLHLNDIGHWCLQPNVTTCKCANPLQPSHRHGHKTWTEAHLENLKLAKNILPKKSPFRELDVVFMGDSITEGWRGTSFGVKVDKKQANVEVFESLFDMDKGGEFDGLVLGIAGDKSQNLLWRIQNGEIPKKLKSKVFWLLIGTNDFLKPGFDQCSEEVVFMGIQRIIEEMMTLRPSTTIVVNGLLPRSDVGAKGELYKENEKTVMDAIDNVNSQLEEYCNLHDDLEYFDPSGIFIEVDSKLGGARYAKYIPEKLMGDRLHPTALGYRRWGEKIVEELRKILDGKLTIERL
;
A
#
# COMPACT_ATOMS: atom_id res chain seq x y z
N MET A 1 53.51 -8.38 14.74
CA MET A 1 52.50 -7.50 15.37
C MET A 1 51.26 -8.33 15.57
N GLN A 2 50.88 -8.56 16.81
CA GLN A 2 49.89 -9.54 17.25
C GLN A 2 48.45 -9.01 17.04
N PRO A 3 47.45 -9.87 16.82
CA PRO A 3 46.07 -9.49 16.80
C PRO A 3 45.48 -9.41 18.22
N LEU A 4 44.67 -8.39 18.46
CA LEU A 4 43.93 -8.20 19.69
C LEU A 4 42.66 -9.09 19.69
N ASN A 5 42.60 -9.96 20.70
CA ASN A 5 41.42 -10.67 21.14
C ASN A 5 40.43 -9.68 21.78
N ILE A 6 39.19 -9.71 21.36
CA ILE A 6 38.08 -9.12 22.11
C ILE A 6 37.20 -10.29 22.55
N SER A 7 37.13 -10.50 23.83
CA SER A 7 36.28 -11.45 24.53
C SER A 7 34.85 -10.95 24.58
N ASP A 8 33.92 -11.83 24.26
CA ASP A 8 32.50 -11.72 24.56
C ASP A 8 32.25 -11.63 26.07
N ASN A 9 31.43 -10.71 26.48
CA ASN A 9 30.70 -10.78 27.73
C ASN A 9 29.24 -10.46 27.44
N ASP A 10 28.44 -11.51 27.49
CA ASP A 10 27.01 -11.47 27.71
C ASP A 10 26.73 -10.92 29.13
N ASP A 11 25.64 -10.20 29.22
CA ASP A 11 24.69 -10.06 30.32
C ASP A 11 24.24 -8.61 30.46
N ASP A 12 23.08 -8.31 29.83
CA ASP A 12 22.11 -7.38 30.42
C ASP A 12 20.75 -7.68 29.81
N GLN A 13 20.00 -8.57 30.48
CA GLN A 13 18.58 -8.78 30.32
C GLN A 13 17.83 -7.61 30.97
N GLU A 14 17.48 -6.60 30.21
CA GLU A 14 16.42 -5.68 30.61
C GLU A 14 15.06 -6.26 30.21
N THR A 15 14.32 -6.65 31.22
CA THR A 15 12.92 -7.09 31.18
C THR A 15 12.01 -5.97 30.70
N LEU A 16 11.59 -6.05 29.44
CA LEU A 16 10.47 -5.26 28.91
C LEU A 16 9.17 -5.83 29.46
N SER A 17 8.53 -5.11 30.37
CA SER A 17 7.21 -5.38 30.91
C SER A 17 6.15 -5.37 29.80
N PHE A 18 5.46 -6.49 29.69
CA PHE A 18 4.29 -6.68 28.81
C PHE A 18 3.17 -5.71 29.20
N LEU A 19 2.65 -4.96 28.24
CA LEU A 19 1.37 -4.29 28.35
C LEU A 19 0.25 -5.33 28.23
N PRO A 20 -0.85 -5.22 29.00
CA PRO A 20 -1.90 -6.23 29.02
C PRO A 20 -2.75 -6.22 27.75
N GLU A 21 -3.06 -7.41 27.26
CA GLU A 21 -4.02 -7.65 26.18
C GLU A 21 -5.42 -7.12 26.54
N ALA A 22 -6.07 -6.49 25.58
CA ALA A 22 -7.45 -6.01 25.73
C ALA A 22 -8.42 -7.20 25.78
N PRO A 23 -9.47 -7.15 26.62
CA PRO A 23 -10.38 -8.28 26.82
C PRO A 23 -11.30 -8.50 25.61
N MET A 24 -11.38 -9.77 25.19
CA MET A 24 -12.37 -10.24 24.21
C MET A 24 -13.80 -10.10 24.78
N VAL A 25 -14.63 -9.36 24.08
CA VAL A 25 -16.06 -9.23 24.39
C VAL A 25 -16.81 -10.44 23.85
N HIS A 26 -17.24 -11.34 24.76
CA HIS A 26 -18.16 -12.43 24.42
C HIS A 26 -19.61 -11.92 24.37
N ILE A 27 -20.19 -11.88 23.18
CA ILE A 27 -21.62 -11.61 23.00
C ILE A 27 -22.40 -12.91 23.25
N ARG A 28 -23.18 -12.97 24.34
CA ARG A 28 -24.12 -14.06 24.62
C ARG A 28 -25.43 -13.85 23.87
N VAL A 29 -25.80 -14.83 23.03
CA VAL A 29 -27.12 -14.91 22.40
C VAL A 29 -28.11 -15.58 23.38
N PRO A 30 -29.31 -15.01 23.63
CA PRO A 30 -30.27 -15.58 24.57
C PRO A 30 -31.01 -16.78 23.98
N LYS A 31 -31.10 -17.88 24.74
CA LYS A 31 -31.86 -19.07 24.40
C LYS A 31 -33.38 -18.84 24.61
N ARG A 32 -34.15 -19.08 23.59
CA ARG A 32 -35.63 -19.02 23.61
C ARG A 32 -36.21 -20.30 24.20
N LYS A 33 -37.07 -20.18 25.22
CA LYS A 33 -37.76 -21.29 25.91
C LYS A 33 -38.87 -21.89 25.03
N GLN A 34 -38.86 -23.22 24.86
CA GLN A 34 -39.99 -23.96 24.31
C GLN A 34 -41.07 -24.24 25.36
N LYS A 35 -42.32 -23.98 25.00
CA LYS A 35 -43.51 -24.41 25.75
C LYS A 35 -43.99 -25.76 25.21
N LYS A 36 -44.09 -26.75 26.13
CA LYS A 36 -44.76 -28.03 25.87
C LYS A 36 -46.27 -27.89 25.88
N ARG A 37 -46.97 -28.52 24.94
CA ARG A 37 -48.38 -28.91 25.08
C ARG A 37 -48.60 -30.31 24.58
N CYS A 38 -49.35 -31.10 25.40
CA CYS A 38 -49.69 -32.51 25.22
C CYS A 38 -51.04 -32.72 24.55
N CYS A 39 -51.27 -33.98 24.17
CA CYS A 39 -52.49 -34.75 23.82
C CYS A 39 -52.76 -34.86 22.34
N GLY A 40 -52.83 -36.00 21.75
CA GLY A 40 -53.33 -37.32 21.99
C GLY A 40 -54.36 -37.70 20.95
N CYS A 41 -54.26 -38.91 20.32
CA CYS A 41 -55.26 -39.62 19.55
C CYS A 41 -55.55 -39.24 18.09
N ARG A 42 -55.06 -40.00 17.21
CA ARG A 42 -55.72 -40.83 16.14
C ARG A 42 -54.67 -41.51 15.29
N ARG A 43 -54.45 -42.76 15.61
CA ARG A 43 -53.59 -43.69 14.85
C ARG A 43 -54.36 -44.24 13.67
N TRP A 44 -53.69 -44.36 12.55
CA TRP A 44 -53.86 -45.21 11.36
C TRP A 44 -54.10 -44.53 10.00
N VAL A 45 -54.57 -43.32 9.88
CA VAL A 45 -54.66 -42.65 8.57
C VAL A 45 -53.54 -41.63 8.38
N ILE A 46 -52.79 -41.32 9.45
CA ILE A 46 -51.76 -40.30 9.45
C ILE A 46 -50.36 -40.84 8.99
N GLN A 47 -50.13 -42.15 9.03
CA GLN A 47 -48.78 -42.69 8.72
C GLN A 47 -48.43 -42.61 7.22
N SER A 48 -49.39 -42.78 6.33
CA SER A 48 -49.12 -42.69 4.87
C SER A 48 -48.99 -41.25 4.39
N PHE A 49 -49.71 -40.30 5.01
CA PHE A 49 -49.58 -38.85 4.70
C PHE A 49 -48.30 -38.29 5.30
N LEU A 50 -47.86 -38.74 6.49
CA LEU A 50 -46.60 -38.32 7.11
C LEU A 50 -45.39 -38.81 6.31
N PHE A 51 -45.45 -40.00 5.73
CA PHE A 51 -44.33 -40.53 4.91
C PHE A 51 -44.14 -39.76 3.60
N LEU A 52 -45.27 -39.36 2.95
CA LEU A 52 -45.22 -38.55 1.73
C LEU A 52 -44.80 -37.11 2.04
N PHE A 53 -45.23 -36.55 3.18
CA PHE A 53 -44.82 -35.18 3.60
C PHE A 53 -43.34 -35.17 4.04
N THR A 54 -42.84 -36.16 4.73
CA THR A 54 -41.42 -36.26 5.10
C THR A 54 -40.53 -36.48 3.91
N LEU A 55 -40.97 -37.30 2.93
CA LEU A 55 -40.23 -37.50 1.68
C LEU A 55 -40.18 -36.22 0.81
N SER A 56 -41.31 -35.50 0.71
CA SER A 56 -41.34 -34.22 -0.02
C SER A 56 -40.56 -33.12 0.71
N ALA A 57 -40.59 -33.10 2.06
CA ALA A 57 -39.81 -32.15 2.84
C ALA A 57 -38.28 -32.42 2.75
N VAL A 58 -37.87 -33.71 2.74
CA VAL A 58 -36.49 -34.09 2.54
C VAL A 58 -36.01 -33.81 1.12
N LEU A 59 -36.86 -34.03 0.12
CA LEU A 59 -36.55 -33.66 -1.27
C LEU A 59 -36.48 -32.15 -1.45
N ALA A 60 -37.41 -31.40 -0.86
CA ALA A 60 -37.41 -29.94 -0.87
C ALA A 60 -36.18 -29.37 -0.11
N ALA A 61 -35.81 -29.97 1.06
CA ALA A 61 -34.63 -29.58 1.79
C ALA A 61 -33.34 -29.91 1.03
N LYS A 62 -33.26 -31.09 0.36
CA LYS A 62 -32.13 -31.41 -0.52
C LYS A 62 -32.07 -30.49 -1.73
N PHE A 63 -33.20 -30.16 -2.33
CA PHE A 63 -33.25 -29.22 -3.44
C PHE A 63 -32.87 -27.78 -3.00
N TYR A 64 -33.34 -27.36 -1.81
CA TYR A 64 -32.95 -26.08 -1.20
C TYR A 64 -31.46 -26.04 -0.85
N ILE A 65 -30.90 -27.12 -0.28
CA ILE A 65 -29.46 -27.24 0.01
C ILE A 65 -28.63 -27.27 -1.29
N ILE A 66 -29.12 -27.95 -2.34
CA ILE A 66 -28.42 -27.99 -3.64
C ILE A 66 -28.50 -26.62 -4.32
N THR A 67 -29.66 -25.94 -4.28
CA THR A 67 -29.80 -24.60 -4.88
C THR A 67 -29.06 -23.54 -4.09
N THR A 68 -29.06 -23.58 -2.75
CA THR A 68 -28.26 -22.67 -1.92
C THR A 68 -26.76 -22.96 -2.05
N SER A 69 -26.35 -24.24 -2.16
CA SER A 69 -24.94 -24.57 -2.40
C SER A 69 -24.50 -24.24 -3.85
N ALA A 70 -25.41 -24.29 -4.83
CA ALA A 70 -25.14 -23.87 -6.19
C ALA A 70 -25.13 -22.33 -6.31
N ALA A 71 -26.04 -21.63 -5.62
CA ALA A 71 -26.01 -20.18 -5.50
C ALA A 71 -24.77 -19.69 -4.75
N ALA A 72 -24.42 -20.33 -3.63
CA ALA A 72 -23.18 -20.04 -2.90
C ALA A 72 -21.90 -20.36 -3.70
N ARG A 73 -21.93 -21.39 -4.58
CA ARG A 73 -20.84 -21.65 -5.52
C ARG A 73 -20.84 -20.69 -6.71
N GLY A 74 -22.00 -20.20 -7.14
CA GLY A 74 -22.11 -19.21 -8.22
C GLY A 74 -21.72 -17.79 -7.77
N GLU A 75 -21.83 -17.46 -6.47
CA GLU A 75 -21.36 -16.18 -5.94
C GLU A 75 -19.87 -16.15 -5.64
N THR A 76 -19.20 -17.31 -5.50
CA THR A 76 -17.74 -17.36 -5.23
C THR A 76 -16.89 -17.27 -6.49
N GLU A 77 -17.46 -17.19 -7.67
CA GLU A 77 -16.74 -17.11 -8.94
C GLU A 77 -17.00 -15.81 -9.72
N LYS A 78 -17.37 -14.74 -9.03
CA LYS A 78 -17.09 -13.40 -9.54
C LYS A 78 -15.59 -13.22 -9.45
N THR A 79 -14.90 -13.57 -10.53
CA THR A 79 -13.56 -13.05 -10.80
C THR A 79 -13.64 -11.54 -10.57
N VAL A 80 -12.96 -11.06 -9.52
CA VAL A 80 -12.85 -9.63 -9.26
C VAL A 80 -12.07 -9.06 -10.45
N THR A 81 -12.79 -8.63 -11.48
CA THR A 81 -12.21 -8.09 -12.71
C THR A 81 -11.70 -6.67 -12.51
N LYS A 82 -12.11 -6.03 -11.40
CA LYS A 82 -11.74 -4.66 -11.05
C LYS A 82 -11.44 -4.56 -9.56
N TRP A 83 -10.18 -4.44 -9.23
CA TRP A 83 -9.74 -4.35 -7.82
C TRP A 83 -10.17 -3.04 -7.15
N ARG A 84 -10.40 -1.97 -7.92
CA ARG A 84 -10.91 -0.69 -7.41
C ARG A 84 -12.24 -0.79 -6.64
N ASP A 85 -13.05 -1.82 -6.98
CA ASP A 85 -14.36 -2.04 -6.35
C ASP A 85 -14.25 -2.90 -5.07
N LEU A 86 -13.01 -3.24 -4.63
CA LEU A 86 -12.78 -4.02 -3.43
C LEU A 86 -12.96 -3.17 -2.17
N HIS A 87 -13.84 -3.62 -1.30
CA HIS A 87 -13.91 -3.15 0.07
C HIS A 87 -13.08 -4.09 0.94
N LEU A 88 -11.98 -3.59 1.53
CA LEU A 88 -11.04 -4.43 2.28
C LEU A 88 -11.68 -5.19 3.45
N ASN A 89 -12.75 -4.65 4.03
CA ASN A 89 -13.50 -5.31 5.11
C ASN A 89 -14.34 -6.51 4.64
N ASP A 90 -14.63 -6.61 3.33
CA ASP A 90 -15.46 -7.66 2.75
C ASP A 90 -14.62 -8.79 2.14
N ILE A 91 -13.29 -8.64 2.14
CA ILE A 91 -12.37 -9.61 1.57
C ILE A 91 -12.15 -10.76 2.55
N GLY A 92 -12.58 -11.96 2.19
CA GLY A 92 -12.34 -13.18 2.98
C GLY A 92 -10.87 -13.61 3.00
N HIS A 93 -10.12 -13.29 1.94
CA HIS A 93 -8.70 -13.59 1.80
C HIS A 93 -8.03 -12.67 0.77
N TRP A 94 -6.78 -12.25 1.02
CA TRP A 94 -6.02 -11.33 0.16
C TRP A 94 -5.52 -11.96 -1.15
N CYS A 95 -5.47 -13.27 -1.27
CA CYS A 95 -5.29 -13.94 -2.55
C CYS A 95 -6.65 -14.09 -3.22
N LEU A 96 -6.89 -13.31 -4.24
CA LEU A 96 -8.17 -13.27 -4.97
C LEU A 96 -8.30 -14.41 -6.01
N GLN A 97 -7.23 -15.16 -6.23
CA GLN A 97 -7.19 -16.31 -7.13
C GLN A 97 -7.87 -17.53 -6.52
N PRO A 98 -8.39 -18.47 -7.34
CA PRO A 98 -9.28 -19.53 -6.88
C PRO A 98 -8.67 -20.51 -5.87
N ASN A 99 -7.36 -20.50 -5.68
CA ASN A 99 -6.70 -21.44 -4.76
C ASN A 99 -5.97 -20.73 -3.61
N VAL A 100 -6.75 -20.25 -2.63
CA VAL A 100 -6.23 -19.61 -1.41
C VAL A 100 -5.27 -20.49 -0.60
N THR A 101 -5.36 -21.84 -0.74
CA THR A 101 -4.48 -22.76 -0.02
C THR A 101 -3.05 -22.79 -0.56
N THR A 102 -2.83 -22.35 -1.78
CA THR A 102 -1.51 -22.25 -2.42
C THR A 102 -0.93 -20.84 -2.39
N CYS A 103 -1.67 -19.88 -1.82
CA CYS A 103 -1.20 -18.50 -1.71
C CYS A 103 0.04 -18.41 -0.82
N LYS A 104 1.13 -17.91 -1.39
CA LYS A 104 2.41 -17.68 -0.68
C LYS A 104 2.63 -16.22 -0.33
N CYS A 105 1.72 -15.33 -0.73
CA CYS A 105 1.85 -13.91 -0.46
C CYS A 105 1.55 -13.62 1.01
N ALA A 106 2.39 -12.79 1.63
CA ALA A 106 2.10 -12.27 2.96
C ALA A 106 0.84 -11.38 2.91
N ASN A 107 0.08 -11.37 4.00
CA ASN A 107 -1.13 -10.55 4.09
C ASN A 107 -0.80 -9.05 3.96
N PRO A 108 -1.20 -8.35 2.90
CA PRO A 108 -0.87 -6.93 2.69
C PRO A 108 -1.65 -6.00 3.62
N LEU A 109 -2.72 -6.51 4.25
CA LEU A 109 -3.61 -5.73 5.11
C LEU A 109 -3.10 -5.63 6.55
N GLN A 110 -2.09 -6.44 6.91
CA GLN A 110 -1.53 -6.45 8.26
C GLN A 110 -0.20 -5.69 8.33
N PRO A 111 -0.04 -4.80 9.33
CA PRO A 111 1.21 -4.10 9.54
C PRO A 111 2.32 -5.09 9.90
N SER A 112 3.53 -4.86 9.39
CA SER A 112 4.67 -5.72 9.66
C SER A 112 5.93 -4.92 9.98
N HIS A 113 6.46 -5.13 11.19
CA HIS A 113 7.78 -4.65 11.58
C HIS A 113 8.88 -5.49 10.94
N ARG A 114 9.99 -4.87 10.52
CA ARG A 114 11.15 -5.60 9.98
C ARG A 114 12.05 -6.08 11.12
N HIS A 115 11.61 -7.12 11.83
CA HIS A 115 12.34 -7.69 12.95
C HIS A 115 13.77 -8.08 12.56
N GLY A 116 14.74 -7.85 13.47
CA GLY A 116 16.15 -8.14 13.24
C GLY A 116 16.88 -7.12 12.34
N HIS A 117 16.18 -6.10 11.82
CA HIS A 117 16.79 -5.08 10.96
C HIS A 117 17.06 -3.78 11.74
N LYS A 118 18.18 -3.74 12.46
CA LYS A 118 18.54 -2.61 13.35
C LYS A 118 18.52 -1.26 12.63
N THR A 119 19.16 -1.15 11.47
CA THR A 119 19.22 0.09 10.69
C THR A 119 17.86 0.57 10.22
N TRP A 120 16.91 -0.34 9.94
CA TRP A 120 15.54 0.02 9.63
C TRP A 120 14.83 0.63 10.85
N THR A 121 15.02 0.03 12.03
CA THR A 121 14.46 0.57 13.28
C THR A 121 15.03 1.96 13.59
N GLU A 122 16.32 2.15 13.39
CA GLU A 122 16.98 3.46 13.56
C GLU A 122 16.44 4.50 12.58
N ALA A 123 16.23 4.13 11.31
CA ALA A 123 15.62 4.99 10.30
C ALA A 123 14.17 5.39 10.66
N HIS A 124 13.38 4.44 11.21
CA HIS A 124 12.04 4.74 11.72
C HIS A 124 12.08 5.72 12.89
N LEU A 125 12.99 5.53 13.85
CA LEU A 125 13.15 6.45 14.97
C LEU A 125 13.58 7.85 14.51
N GLU A 126 14.39 7.96 13.46
CA GLU A 126 14.74 9.24 12.83
C GLU A 126 13.53 9.88 12.16
N ASN A 127 12.73 9.12 11.41
CA ASN A 127 11.47 9.61 10.84
C ASN A 127 10.50 10.12 11.91
N LEU A 128 10.40 9.43 13.06
CA LEU A 128 9.61 9.89 14.21
C LEU A 128 10.11 11.23 14.74
N LYS A 129 11.43 11.44 14.83
CA LYS A 129 12.02 12.73 15.24
C LYS A 129 11.71 13.81 14.22
N LEU A 130 11.88 13.55 12.93
CA LEU A 130 11.54 14.47 11.87
C LEU A 130 10.07 14.88 11.92
N ALA A 131 9.16 13.91 12.03
CA ALA A 131 7.72 14.16 12.09
C ALA A 131 7.27 14.91 13.36
N LYS A 132 7.96 14.72 14.49
CA LYS A 132 7.65 15.39 15.77
C LYS A 132 8.28 16.78 15.87
N ASN A 133 9.47 16.99 15.30
CA ASN A 133 10.28 18.18 15.46
C ASN A 133 10.07 19.20 14.32
N ILE A 134 9.00 19.06 13.54
CA ILE A 134 8.59 20.08 12.59
C ILE A 134 8.13 21.28 13.41
N LEU A 135 9.11 22.03 13.92
CA LEU A 135 8.89 23.39 14.39
C LEU A 135 8.73 24.25 13.14
N PRO A 136 7.65 25.02 13.05
CA PRO A 136 7.51 26.00 11.99
C PRO A 136 8.69 26.95 12.10
N LYS A 137 9.56 26.99 11.09
CA LYS A 137 10.72 27.89 11.06
C LYS A 137 10.35 29.37 11.21
N LYS A 138 9.08 29.74 10.94
CA LYS A 138 8.58 31.12 10.99
C LYS A 138 7.22 31.36 11.65
N SER A 139 6.44 30.31 11.97
CA SER A 139 5.11 30.44 12.60
C SER A 139 4.73 29.17 13.36
N PRO A 140 4.18 29.28 14.59
CA PRO A 140 3.69 28.11 15.36
C PRO A 140 2.46 27.44 14.72
N PHE A 141 1.90 28.03 13.66
CA PHE A 141 0.71 27.53 12.96
C PHE A 141 1.01 27.10 11.52
N ARG A 142 2.29 27.04 11.10
CA ARG A 142 2.64 26.69 9.74
C ARG A 142 2.41 25.21 9.50
N GLU A 143 1.53 24.92 8.57
CA GLU A 143 1.30 23.60 8.00
C GLU A 143 2.31 23.35 6.87
N LEU A 144 2.82 22.12 6.76
CA LEU A 144 3.64 21.75 5.60
C LEU A 144 2.77 21.72 4.34
N ASP A 145 3.37 22.05 3.20
CA ASP A 145 2.67 21.92 1.94
C ASP A 145 2.55 20.44 1.54
N VAL A 146 3.64 19.68 1.71
CA VAL A 146 3.64 18.24 1.33
C VAL A 146 4.47 17.38 2.28
N VAL A 147 3.96 16.17 2.57
CA VAL A 147 4.70 15.11 3.25
C VAL A 147 4.82 13.91 2.32
N PHE A 148 6.04 13.56 1.93
CA PHE A 148 6.35 12.40 1.10
C PHE A 148 6.50 11.16 1.95
N MET A 149 5.71 10.13 1.69
CA MET A 149 5.75 8.85 2.39
C MET A 149 6.02 7.69 1.42
N GLY A 150 6.91 6.77 1.80
CA GLY A 150 7.22 5.64 0.93
C GLY A 150 8.47 4.87 1.33
N ASP A 151 9.11 4.30 0.31
CA ASP A 151 10.27 3.41 0.41
C ASP A 151 11.62 4.09 0.07
N SER A 152 12.55 3.34 -0.54
CA SER A 152 13.88 3.84 -0.94
C SER A 152 13.84 4.94 -2.00
N ILE A 153 12.81 4.95 -2.85
CA ILE A 153 12.62 5.98 -3.86
C ILE A 153 12.26 7.30 -3.16
N THR A 154 11.36 7.25 -2.21
CA THR A 154 11.03 8.39 -1.37
C THR A 154 12.20 8.80 -0.48
N GLU A 155 12.87 7.86 0.20
CA GLU A 155 14.04 8.15 1.03
C GLU A 155 15.18 8.82 0.25
N GLY A 156 15.31 8.49 -1.02
CA GLY A 156 16.35 9.02 -1.90
C GLY A 156 16.35 10.54 -2.02
N TRP A 157 15.23 11.22 -1.82
CA TRP A 157 15.14 12.68 -1.72
C TRP A 157 16.02 13.25 -0.60
N ARG A 158 16.18 12.52 0.51
CA ARG A 158 17.04 12.93 1.64
C ARG A 158 18.51 12.56 1.46
N GLY A 159 18.88 11.90 0.37
CA GLY A 159 20.25 11.42 0.17
C GLY A 159 20.66 10.31 1.12
N THR A 160 19.70 9.59 1.73
CA THR A 160 19.95 8.53 2.70
C THR A 160 19.56 7.15 2.16
N SER A 161 19.97 6.10 2.88
CA SER A 161 19.52 4.74 2.77
C SER A 161 19.49 4.12 4.16
N PHE A 162 18.35 3.65 4.62
CA PHE A 162 18.11 3.26 6.03
C PHE A 162 18.51 4.35 7.04
N GLY A 163 18.19 5.62 6.72
CA GLY A 163 18.58 6.77 7.55
C GLY A 163 20.03 7.18 7.46
N VAL A 164 20.90 6.37 6.84
CA VAL A 164 22.33 6.65 6.71
C VAL A 164 22.62 7.44 5.45
N LYS A 165 23.39 8.52 5.57
CA LYS A 165 23.80 9.38 4.45
C LYS A 165 24.60 8.59 3.40
N VAL A 166 24.30 8.82 2.12
CA VAL A 166 24.96 8.20 0.98
C VAL A 166 25.55 9.29 0.08
N ASP A 167 26.88 9.40 0.01
CA ASP A 167 27.58 10.51 -0.65
C ASP A 167 27.14 10.70 -2.12
N LYS A 168 27.01 9.61 -2.88
CA LYS A 168 26.55 9.68 -4.30
C LYS A 168 25.10 10.12 -4.48
N LYS A 169 24.33 10.28 -3.41
CA LYS A 169 22.96 10.80 -3.43
C LYS A 169 22.88 12.26 -2.97
N GLN A 170 24.01 12.93 -2.72
CA GLN A 170 24.00 14.32 -2.26
C GLN A 170 23.30 15.27 -3.27
N ALA A 171 23.47 15.04 -4.56
CA ALA A 171 22.81 15.83 -5.60
C ALA A 171 21.25 15.70 -5.55
N ASN A 172 20.72 14.59 -5.01
CA ASN A 172 19.26 14.45 -4.82
C ASN A 172 18.76 15.42 -3.72
N VAL A 173 19.58 15.61 -2.67
CA VAL A 173 19.26 16.55 -1.58
C VAL A 173 19.17 17.99 -2.12
N GLU A 174 20.13 18.38 -2.95
CA GLU A 174 20.14 19.71 -3.57
C GLU A 174 18.90 19.92 -4.48
N VAL A 175 18.49 18.87 -5.20
CA VAL A 175 17.26 18.91 -5.98
C VAL A 175 16.05 19.09 -5.08
N PHE A 176 15.94 18.29 -3.99
CA PHE A 176 14.83 18.40 -3.05
C PHE A 176 14.75 19.80 -2.44
N GLU A 177 15.85 20.29 -1.92
CA GLU A 177 15.96 21.60 -1.28
C GLU A 177 15.55 22.74 -2.23
N SER A 178 15.94 22.65 -3.50
CA SER A 178 15.58 23.67 -4.50
C SER A 178 14.12 23.69 -4.90
N LEU A 179 13.34 22.64 -4.59
CA LEU A 179 11.92 22.52 -4.93
C LEU A 179 11.01 22.55 -3.70
N PHE A 180 11.45 21.95 -2.59
CA PHE A 180 10.63 21.66 -1.42
C PHE A 180 11.25 22.13 -0.09
N ASP A 181 12.16 23.12 -0.12
CA ASP A 181 12.63 23.85 1.06
C ASP A 181 12.57 25.35 0.76
N MET A 182 11.52 26.03 1.24
CA MET A 182 11.32 27.47 1.00
C MET A 182 12.48 28.34 1.53
N ASP A 183 13.23 27.88 2.54
CA ASP A 183 14.40 28.64 3.04
C ASP A 183 15.60 28.51 2.09
N LYS A 184 15.56 27.58 1.15
CA LYS A 184 16.60 27.35 0.13
C LYS A 184 16.14 27.68 -1.29
N GLY A 185 15.01 28.37 -1.42
CA GLY A 185 14.48 28.82 -2.70
C GLY A 185 13.47 27.88 -3.33
N GLY A 186 13.08 26.81 -2.64
CA GLY A 186 11.97 25.95 -3.03
C GLY A 186 10.64 26.68 -2.97
N GLU A 187 9.69 26.25 -3.78
CA GLU A 187 8.34 26.84 -3.83
C GLU A 187 7.45 26.37 -2.68
N PHE A 188 7.64 25.14 -2.23
CA PHE A 188 6.87 24.48 -1.19
C PHE A 188 7.74 24.05 -0.01
N ASP A 189 7.10 23.82 1.15
CA ASP A 189 7.76 23.17 2.28
C ASP A 189 7.40 21.69 2.32
N GLY A 190 8.40 20.85 2.12
CA GLY A 190 8.27 19.38 2.10
C GLY A 190 8.94 18.68 3.26
N LEU A 191 8.39 17.54 3.63
CA LEU A 191 9.01 16.59 4.55
C LEU A 191 9.06 15.21 3.90
N VAL A 192 10.18 14.51 4.06
CA VAL A 192 10.38 13.15 3.51
C VAL A 192 10.43 12.11 4.62
N LEU A 193 9.54 11.12 4.57
CA LEU A 193 9.42 10.00 5.50
C LEU A 193 9.49 8.66 4.74
N GLY A 194 10.59 8.42 4.01
CA GLY A 194 10.87 7.16 3.32
C GLY A 194 11.84 6.27 4.10
N ILE A 195 11.77 4.94 3.90
CA ILE A 195 12.79 3.98 4.36
C ILE A 195 13.03 2.93 3.28
N ALA A 196 14.31 2.71 2.96
CA ALA A 196 14.74 1.78 1.91
C ALA A 196 14.20 0.37 2.10
N GLY A 197 13.74 -0.22 1.00
CA GLY A 197 13.27 -1.60 0.95
C GLY A 197 11.91 -1.85 1.62
N ASP A 198 11.19 -0.80 2.04
CA ASP A 198 9.87 -0.99 2.62
C ASP A 198 8.87 -1.53 1.60
N LYS A 199 8.11 -2.50 2.05
CA LYS A 199 6.86 -2.96 1.45
C LYS A 199 5.68 -2.17 2.04
N SER A 200 4.53 -2.29 1.42
CA SER A 200 3.28 -1.68 1.91
C SER A 200 3.02 -1.98 3.39
N GLN A 201 3.19 -3.22 3.83
CA GLN A 201 3.04 -3.65 5.23
C GLN A 201 3.99 -2.93 6.20
N ASN A 202 5.22 -2.63 5.76
CA ASN A 202 6.19 -1.94 6.59
C ASN A 202 5.81 -0.46 6.76
N LEU A 203 5.41 0.20 5.68
CA LEU A 203 4.91 1.57 5.75
C LEU A 203 3.64 1.65 6.60
N LEU A 204 2.69 0.72 6.45
CA LEU A 204 1.49 0.64 7.29
C LEU A 204 1.87 0.55 8.78
N TRP A 205 2.84 -0.32 9.12
CA TRP A 205 3.34 -0.42 10.49
C TRP A 205 3.92 0.91 10.99
N ARG A 206 4.75 1.59 10.19
CA ARG A 206 5.36 2.88 10.56
C ARG A 206 4.31 3.97 10.82
N ILE A 207 3.28 4.02 9.98
CA ILE A 207 2.16 4.96 10.14
C ILE A 207 1.45 4.71 11.47
N GLN A 208 1.09 3.46 11.77
CA GLN A 208 0.44 3.06 13.01
C GLN A 208 1.34 3.23 14.24
N ASN A 209 2.65 3.22 14.05
CA ASN A 209 3.64 3.44 15.10
C ASN A 209 4.18 4.89 15.15
N GLY A 210 3.38 5.84 14.67
CA GLY A 210 3.49 7.26 15.01
C GLY A 210 4.22 8.15 14.01
N GLU A 211 4.49 7.71 12.78
CA GLU A 211 5.08 8.59 11.76
C GLU A 211 4.11 9.68 11.24
N ILE A 212 2.81 9.52 11.53
CA ILE A 212 1.82 10.60 11.32
C ILE A 212 1.28 11.08 12.68
N PRO A 213 2.08 11.76 13.53
CA PRO A 213 1.62 12.22 14.83
C PRO A 213 0.59 13.35 14.66
N LYS A 214 -0.35 13.50 15.63
CA LYS A 214 -1.42 14.52 15.59
C LYS A 214 -0.94 15.94 15.28
N LYS A 215 0.30 16.27 15.67
CA LYS A 215 0.91 17.59 15.45
C LYS A 215 1.45 17.78 14.03
N LEU A 216 1.71 16.71 13.28
CA LEU A 216 2.12 16.79 11.90
C LEU A 216 0.92 17.20 11.05
N LYS A 217 0.90 18.44 10.61
CA LYS A 217 -0.11 18.96 9.69
C LYS A 217 0.51 19.16 8.32
N SER A 218 -0.17 18.71 7.29
CA SER A 218 0.23 18.89 5.91
C SER A 218 -1.01 19.11 5.04
N LYS A 219 -0.89 19.95 4.03
CA LYS A 219 -1.96 20.17 3.04
C LYS A 219 -2.12 18.95 2.13
N VAL A 220 -0.99 18.28 1.83
CA VAL A 220 -0.94 17.11 0.96
C VAL A 220 -0.05 16.02 1.57
N PHE A 221 -0.49 14.78 1.54
CA PHE A 221 0.37 13.61 1.67
C PHE A 221 0.63 13.00 0.30
N TRP A 222 1.89 12.83 -0.06
CA TRP A 222 2.33 12.23 -1.32
C TRP A 222 2.83 10.82 -1.07
N LEU A 223 2.06 9.82 -1.50
CA LEU A 223 2.30 8.41 -1.23
C LEU A 223 2.93 7.71 -2.44
N LEU A 224 4.10 7.11 -2.28
CA LEU A 224 4.73 6.22 -3.25
C LEU A 224 5.27 4.98 -2.54
N ILE A 225 4.61 3.85 -2.70
CA ILE A 225 4.95 2.56 -2.10
C ILE A 225 4.45 1.41 -2.98
N GLY A 226 5.09 0.26 -2.93
CA GLY A 226 4.61 -0.96 -3.58
C GLY A 226 5.62 -1.63 -4.49
N THR A 227 6.67 -0.93 -4.96
CA THR A 227 7.67 -1.54 -5.85
C THR A 227 8.39 -2.74 -5.22
N ASN A 228 8.53 -2.76 -3.88
CA ASN A 228 9.17 -3.85 -3.14
C ASN A 228 8.20 -4.99 -2.80
N ASP A 229 6.91 -4.83 -3.04
CA ASP A 229 5.90 -5.86 -2.81
C ASP A 229 5.89 -6.88 -3.94
N PHE A 230 6.33 -6.51 -5.15
CA PHE A 230 6.49 -7.45 -6.25
C PHE A 230 7.49 -8.54 -5.91
N LEU A 231 7.08 -9.80 -6.05
CA LEU A 231 7.95 -10.95 -5.91
C LEU A 231 8.96 -11.01 -7.07
N LYS A 232 10.06 -11.70 -6.86
CA LYS A 232 11.11 -11.87 -7.89
C LYS A 232 10.63 -12.75 -9.06
N PRO A 233 11.40 -12.82 -10.19
CA PRO A 233 10.96 -13.39 -11.46
C PRO A 233 10.26 -14.74 -11.33
N GLY A 234 9.12 -14.89 -11.98
CA GLY A 234 8.19 -15.97 -11.79
C GLY A 234 7.01 -15.57 -10.91
N PHE A 235 6.64 -14.27 -10.96
CA PHE A 235 5.53 -13.68 -10.19
C PHE A 235 4.48 -14.71 -9.83
N ASP A 236 4.33 -14.96 -8.52
CA ASP A 236 3.13 -15.65 -8.04
C ASP A 236 1.92 -14.83 -8.50
N GLN A 237 0.88 -15.51 -8.94
CA GLN A 237 -0.31 -14.90 -9.55
C GLN A 237 -0.98 -13.84 -8.70
N CYS A 238 -0.67 -13.79 -7.41
CA CYS A 238 -1.24 -12.85 -6.45
C CYS A 238 -0.43 -11.56 -6.21
N SER A 239 0.71 -11.35 -6.90
CA SER A 239 1.59 -10.23 -6.57
C SER A 239 0.99 -8.85 -6.86
N GLU A 240 0.21 -8.72 -7.92
CA GLU A 240 -0.44 -7.47 -8.31
C GLU A 240 -1.56 -7.09 -7.34
N GLU A 241 -2.42 -8.06 -6.97
CA GLU A 241 -3.49 -7.85 -5.98
C GLU A 241 -2.91 -7.46 -4.62
N VAL A 242 -1.83 -8.12 -4.21
CA VAL A 242 -1.15 -7.82 -2.94
C VAL A 242 -0.65 -6.39 -2.92
N VAL A 243 -0.01 -5.92 -4.01
CA VAL A 243 0.47 -4.54 -4.11
C VAL A 243 -0.69 -3.56 -4.02
N PHE A 244 -1.73 -3.75 -4.83
CA PHE A 244 -2.90 -2.87 -4.86
C PHE A 244 -3.58 -2.78 -3.48
N MET A 245 -3.93 -3.94 -2.87
CA MET A 245 -4.58 -3.97 -1.56
C MET A 245 -3.71 -3.37 -0.44
N GLY A 246 -2.39 -3.58 -0.51
CA GLY A 246 -1.47 -2.98 0.45
C GLY A 246 -1.46 -1.45 0.37
N ILE A 247 -1.47 -0.89 -0.84
CA ILE A 247 -1.56 0.56 -1.06
C ILE A 247 -2.92 1.08 -0.60
N GLN A 248 -4.01 0.42 -0.99
CA GLN A 248 -5.37 0.78 -0.58
C GLN A 248 -5.49 0.80 0.95
N ARG A 249 -4.95 -0.21 1.65
CA ARG A 249 -4.98 -0.26 3.12
C ARG A 249 -4.23 0.90 3.77
N ILE A 250 -3.12 1.33 3.17
CA ILE A 250 -2.38 2.51 3.63
C ILE A 250 -3.21 3.78 3.44
N ILE A 251 -3.84 3.94 2.28
CA ILE A 251 -4.71 5.09 1.99
C ILE A 251 -5.84 5.17 3.03
N GLU A 252 -6.55 4.08 3.30
CA GLU A 252 -7.62 4.04 4.32
C GLU A 252 -7.11 4.41 5.72
N GLU A 253 -5.92 3.94 6.11
CA GLU A 253 -5.29 4.33 7.38
C GLU A 253 -4.98 5.82 7.43
N MET A 254 -4.42 6.37 6.34
CA MET A 254 -4.08 7.79 6.24
C MET A 254 -5.34 8.67 6.25
N MET A 255 -6.39 8.30 5.52
CA MET A 255 -7.69 8.99 5.53
C MET A 255 -8.32 8.98 6.93
N THR A 256 -8.22 7.86 7.64
CA THR A 256 -8.69 7.76 9.03
C THR A 256 -7.93 8.70 9.96
N LEU A 257 -6.61 8.79 9.81
CA LEU A 257 -5.77 9.67 10.64
C LEU A 257 -5.88 11.15 10.24
N ARG A 258 -6.20 11.44 8.98
CA ARG A 258 -6.19 12.79 8.38
C ARG A 258 -7.34 12.95 7.38
N PRO A 259 -8.60 12.97 7.85
CA PRO A 259 -9.79 12.94 6.96
C PRO A 259 -9.97 14.20 6.09
N SER A 260 -9.26 15.30 6.39
CA SER A 260 -9.38 16.56 5.63
C SER A 260 -8.15 16.86 4.79
N THR A 261 -7.21 15.92 4.67
CA THR A 261 -5.96 16.12 3.93
C THR A 261 -6.02 15.39 2.59
N THR A 262 -5.70 16.05 1.50
CA THR A 262 -5.58 15.39 0.19
C THR A 262 -4.43 14.39 0.20
N ILE A 263 -4.68 13.19 -0.27
CA ILE A 263 -3.66 12.17 -0.51
C ILE A 263 -3.42 12.06 -2.01
N VAL A 264 -2.20 12.37 -2.44
CA VAL A 264 -1.77 12.09 -3.81
C VAL A 264 -1.17 10.70 -3.84
N VAL A 265 -1.78 9.80 -4.59
CA VAL A 265 -1.27 8.47 -4.86
C VAL A 265 -0.39 8.55 -6.10
N ASN A 266 0.92 8.51 -5.89
CA ASN A 266 1.88 8.45 -6.99
C ASN A 266 1.86 7.05 -7.57
N GLY A 267 1.53 6.89 -8.84
CA GLY A 267 1.67 5.63 -9.54
C GLY A 267 3.08 5.08 -9.39
N LEU A 268 3.22 3.77 -9.35
CA LEU A 268 4.53 3.13 -9.24
C LEU A 268 5.41 3.58 -10.41
N LEU A 269 6.64 3.95 -10.09
CA LEU A 269 7.62 4.33 -11.11
C LEU A 269 7.93 3.12 -12.01
N PRO A 270 8.23 3.34 -13.28
CA PRO A 270 8.62 2.25 -14.15
C PRO A 270 9.86 1.55 -13.62
N ARG A 271 9.90 0.24 -13.81
CA ARG A 271 10.99 -0.64 -13.39
C ARG A 271 11.29 -1.63 -14.49
N SER A 272 12.56 -1.86 -14.76
CA SER A 272 12.98 -2.89 -15.73
C SER A 272 13.70 -4.03 -15.04
N ASP A 273 13.27 -5.24 -15.35
CA ASP A 273 13.95 -6.52 -15.10
C ASP A 273 14.36 -7.21 -16.42
N VAL A 274 14.22 -6.50 -17.55
CA VAL A 274 14.48 -6.98 -18.90
C VAL A 274 15.71 -6.28 -19.50
N GLY A 275 16.67 -7.07 -19.98
CA GLY A 275 17.77 -6.61 -20.80
C GLY A 275 18.70 -5.57 -20.13
N ALA A 276 19.83 -5.29 -20.80
CA ALA A 276 20.86 -4.36 -20.30
C ALA A 276 20.54 -2.88 -20.57
N LYS A 277 19.64 -2.59 -21.50
CA LYS A 277 19.33 -1.22 -21.94
C LYS A 277 18.14 -0.59 -21.20
N GLY A 278 17.51 -1.35 -20.28
CA GLY A 278 16.36 -0.87 -19.52
C GLY A 278 15.04 -0.99 -20.28
N GLU A 279 14.95 -1.95 -21.19
CA GLU A 279 13.71 -2.32 -21.88
C GLU A 279 12.63 -2.66 -20.87
N LEU A 280 11.39 -2.23 -21.12
CA LEU A 280 10.29 -2.39 -20.18
C LEU A 280 9.46 -3.64 -20.44
N TYR A 281 9.33 -4.03 -21.69
CA TYR A 281 8.44 -5.10 -22.11
C TYR A 281 9.19 -6.13 -22.95
N LYS A 282 8.73 -7.37 -22.88
CA LYS A 282 9.26 -8.48 -23.64
C LYS A 282 8.13 -9.17 -24.40
N GLU A 283 8.41 -9.56 -25.64
CA GLU A 283 7.43 -10.27 -26.45
C GLU A 283 7.15 -11.65 -25.85
N ASN A 284 5.88 -12.00 -25.72
CA ASN A 284 5.39 -13.29 -25.18
C ASN A 284 5.81 -13.64 -23.73
N GLU A 285 6.36 -12.68 -22.97
CA GLU A 285 6.69 -12.86 -21.56
C GLU A 285 6.12 -11.68 -20.73
N LYS A 286 5.58 -12.00 -19.54
CA LYS A 286 5.14 -10.98 -18.58
C LYS A 286 6.36 -10.40 -17.88
N THR A 287 6.47 -9.07 -17.87
CA THR A 287 7.54 -8.33 -17.20
C THR A 287 7.02 -7.69 -15.92
N VAL A 288 7.92 -7.17 -15.08
CA VAL A 288 7.52 -6.37 -13.91
C VAL A 288 6.76 -5.11 -14.33
N MET A 289 7.07 -4.55 -15.51
CA MET A 289 6.37 -3.36 -16.01
C MET A 289 4.92 -3.67 -16.39
N ASP A 290 4.62 -4.86 -16.92
CA ASP A 290 3.23 -5.28 -17.16
C ASP A 290 2.41 -5.31 -15.86
N ALA A 291 3.03 -5.76 -14.77
CA ALA A 291 2.40 -5.79 -13.46
C ALA A 291 2.24 -4.37 -12.88
N ILE A 292 3.23 -3.50 -13.07
CA ILE A 292 3.17 -2.08 -12.68
C ILE A 292 2.05 -1.35 -13.44
N ASP A 293 1.96 -1.53 -14.75
CA ASP A 293 0.89 -0.93 -15.58
C ASP A 293 -0.49 -1.31 -15.06
N ASN A 294 -0.68 -2.59 -14.73
CA ASN A 294 -1.97 -3.07 -14.22
C ASN A 294 -2.31 -2.48 -12.86
N VAL A 295 -1.35 -2.47 -11.92
CA VAL A 295 -1.55 -1.85 -10.60
C VAL A 295 -1.83 -0.35 -10.73
N ASN A 296 -1.06 0.36 -11.55
CA ASN A 296 -1.23 1.80 -11.76
C ASN A 296 -2.61 2.13 -12.34
N SER A 297 -3.07 1.36 -13.33
CA SER A 297 -4.41 1.54 -13.89
C SER A 297 -5.51 1.33 -12.85
N GLN A 298 -5.37 0.34 -11.96
CA GLN A 298 -6.34 0.10 -10.87
C GLN A 298 -6.28 1.19 -9.79
N LEU A 299 -5.09 1.74 -9.50
CA LEU A 299 -4.93 2.85 -8.55
C LEU A 299 -5.55 4.14 -9.09
N GLU A 300 -5.35 4.45 -10.37
CA GLU A 300 -5.99 5.60 -11.02
C GLU A 300 -7.51 5.48 -10.98
N GLU A 301 -8.05 4.32 -11.35
CA GLU A 301 -9.50 4.07 -11.28
C GLU A 301 -10.02 4.17 -9.84
N TYR A 302 -9.26 3.71 -8.83
CA TYR A 302 -9.63 3.80 -7.43
C TYR A 302 -9.63 5.26 -6.95
N CYS A 303 -8.60 6.03 -7.26
CA CYS A 303 -8.53 7.45 -6.87
C CYS A 303 -9.69 8.26 -7.46
N ASN A 304 -10.06 8.00 -8.72
CA ASN A 304 -11.17 8.68 -9.39
C ASN A 304 -12.55 8.45 -8.74
N LEU A 305 -12.67 7.51 -7.80
CA LEU A 305 -13.90 7.24 -7.04
C LEU A 305 -13.97 8.02 -5.70
N HIS A 306 -12.91 8.74 -5.33
CA HIS A 306 -12.78 9.39 -4.02
C HIS A 306 -12.34 10.85 -4.17
N ASP A 307 -13.12 11.79 -3.68
CA ASP A 307 -12.87 13.23 -3.83
C ASP A 307 -11.61 13.73 -3.08
N ASP A 308 -11.16 13.01 -2.05
CA ASP A 308 -9.96 13.35 -1.26
C ASP A 308 -8.66 12.71 -1.79
N LEU A 309 -8.75 11.95 -2.88
CA LEU A 309 -7.62 11.29 -3.52
C LEU A 309 -7.31 11.92 -4.87
N GLU A 310 -6.03 12.09 -5.15
CA GLU A 310 -5.51 12.48 -6.45
C GLU A 310 -4.57 11.39 -6.96
N TYR A 311 -4.63 11.07 -8.24
CA TYR A 311 -3.69 10.16 -8.87
C TYR A 311 -2.66 10.91 -9.69
N PHE A 312 -1.37 10.60 -9.47
CA PHE A 312 -0.27 11.18 -10.24
C PHE A 312 0.42 10.11 -11.07
N ASP A 313 0.39 10.23 -12.40
CA ASP A 313 1.08 9.34 -13.34
C ASP A 313 2.54 9.76 -13.57
N PRO A 314 3.54 9.00 -13.11
CA PRO A 314 4.95 9.29 -13.33
C PRO A 314 5.50 8.75 -14.65
N SER A 315 4.75 7.95 -15.39
CA SER A 315 5.26 7.13 -16.51
C SER A 315 5.90 7.98 -17.63
N GLY A 316 5.27 9.09 -17.99
CA GLY A 316 5.78 10.01 -19.01
C GLY A 316 7.10 10.70 -18.65
N ILE A 317 7.56 10.63 -17.39
CA ILE A 317 8.79 11.27 -16.92
C ILE A 317 10.01 10.37 -17.19
N PHE A 318 9.84 9.07 -16.99
CA PHE A 318 10.94 8.10 -16.92
C PHE A 318 11.03 7.16 -18.14
N ILE A 319 10.05 7.22 -19.05
CA ILE A 319 9.99 6.33 -20.20
C ILE A 319 10.36 7.10 -21.47
N GLU A 320 11.30 6.57 -22.23
CA GLU A 320 11.61 7.03 -23.61
C GLU A 320 11.28 5.90 -24.59
N VAL A 321 11.13 6.25 -25.87
CA VAL A 321 10.83 5.33 -26.97
C VAL A 321 12.01 5.31 -27.93
N ASP A 322 12.52 4.13 -28.25
CA ASP A 322 13.52 3.98 -29.32
C ASP A 322 12.84 4.21 -30.67
N SER A 323 13.10 5.36 -31.30
CA SER A 323 12.52 5.74 -32.59
C SER A 323 12.85 4.79 -33.71
N LYS A 324 13.94 4.03 -33.60
CA LYS A 324 14.35 3.01 -34.62
C LYS A 324 13.41 1.80 -34.62
N LEU A 325 12.72 1.55 -33.53
CA LEU A 325 11.77 0.43 -33.37
C LEU A 325 10.32 0.83 -33.63
N GLY A 326 10.07 2.04 -34.14
CA GLY A 326 8.77 2.44 -34.68
C GLY A 326 7.67 2.71 -33.64
N GLY A 327 7.98 3.05 -32.41
CA GLY A 327 6.99 3.44 -31.40
C GLY A 327 6.16 2.29 -30.82
N ALA A 328 6.48 1.05 -31.15
CA ALA A 328 5.85 -0.13 -30.56
C ALA A 328 6.05 -0.18 -29.04
N ARG A 329 5.15 -0.90 -28.33
CA ARG A 329 5.27 -1.10 -26.87
C ARG A 329 6.68 -1.57 -26.45
N TYR A 330 7.27 -2.47 -27.23
CA TYR A 330 8.60 -3.04 -26.99
C TYR A 330 9.76 -2.08 -27.26
N ALA A 331 9.49 -0.92 -27.87
CA ALA A 331 10.47 0.14 -28.06
C ALA A 331 10.63 1.06 -26.83
N LYS A 332 9.80 0.87 -25.80
CA LYS A 332 9.85 1.66 -24.56
C LYS A 332 10.95 1.16 -23.64
N TYR A 333 11.70 2.09 -23.07
CA TYR A 333 12.80 1.80 -22.16
C TYR A 333 13.00 2.90 -21.11
N ILE A 334 13.72 2.58 -20.03
CA ILE A 334 14.14 3.53 -19.02
C ILE A 334 15.54 4.03 -19.37
N PRO A 335 15.75 5.32 -19.65
CA PRO A 335 17.09 5.86 -19.89
C PRO A 335 17.94 5.80 -18.63
N GLU A 336 19.21 5.36 -18.78
CA GLU A 336 20.18 5.30 -17.69
C GLU A 336 20.40 6.64 -16.99
N LYS A 337 20.39 7.73 -17.76
CA LYS A 337 20.50 9.10 -17.25
C LYS A 337 19.40 9.47 -16.25
N LEU A 338 18.23 8.81 -16.32
CA LEU A 338 17.07 9.07 -15.43
C LEU A 338 17.00 8.07 -14.28
N MET A 339 17.32 6.79 -14.53
CA MET A 339 17.35 5.71 -13.53
C MET A 339 18.52 4.77 -13.83
N GLY A 340 19.64 4.96 -13.12
CA GLY A 340 20.89 4.26 -13.42
C GLY A 340 20.83 2.75 -13.17
N ASP A 341 20.07 2.33 -12.17
CA ASP A 341 19.83 0.92 -11.82
C ASP A 341 18.45 0.40 -12.29
N ARG A 342 17.74 1.18 -13.11
CA ARG A 342 16.39 0.87 -13.65
C ARG A 342 15.30 0.78 -12.59
N LEU A 343 15.53 1.34 -11.40
CA LEU A 343 14.61 1.35 -10.27
C LEU A 343 14.61 2.69 -9.53
N HIS A 344 15.81 3.22 -9.23
CA HIS A 344 15.93 4.45 -8.46
C HIS A 344 16.28 5.63 -9.36
N PRO A 345 15.57 6.76 -9.25
CA PRO A 345 15.91 7.96 -10.01
C PRO A 345 17.33 8.46 -9.71
N THR A 346 18.04 8.92 -10.74
CA THR A 346 19.24 9.75 -10.59
C THR A 346 18.84 11.17 -10.16
N ALA A 347 19.80 12.03 -9.84
CA ALA A 347 19.51 13.44 -9.54
C ALA A 347 18.73 14.12 -10.70
N LEU A 348 19.04 13.80 -11.97
CA LEU A 348 18.28 14.29 -13.11
C LEU A 348 16.84 13.72 -13.11
N GLY A 349 16.67 12.44 -12.79
CA GLY A 349 15.37 11.79 -12.65
C GLY A 349 14.54 12.47 -11.55
N TYR A 350 15.13 12.67 -10.37
CA TYR A 350 14.50 13.41 -9.27
C TYR A 350 14.13 14.84 -9.68
N ARG A 351 15.00 15.56 -10.41
CA ARG A 351 14.71 16.92 -10.90
C ARG A 351 13.45 16.92 -11.76
N ARG A 352 13.40 16.10 -12.80
CA ARG A 352 12.25 16.02 -13.70
C ARG A 352 10.96 15.63 -12.99
N TRP A 353 11.07 14.66 -12.07
CA TRP A 353 9.93 14.20 -11.29
C TRP A 353 9.45 15.29 -10.30
N GLY A 354 10.36 15.91 -9.58
CA GLY A 354 10.04 16.98 -8.64
C GLY A 354 9.41 18.20 -9.29
N GLU A 355 9.88 18.61 -10.48
CA GLU A 355 9.26 19.69 -11.25
C GLU A 355 7.80 19.36 -11.60
N LYS A 356 7.49 18.13 -11.96
CA LYS A 356 6.10 17.70 -12.21
C LYS A 356 5.26 17.61 -10.94
N ILE A 357 5.87 17.21 -9.82
CA ILE A 357 5.22 17.26 -8.50
C ILE A 357 4.86 18.70 -8.13
N VAL A 358 5.78 19.66 -8.36
CA VAL A 358 5.53 21.09 -8.12
C VAL A 358 4.36 21.61 -8.97
N GLU A 359 4.32 21.25 -10.26
CA GLU A 359 3.19 21.60 -11.15
C GLU A 359 1.85 21.05 -10.61
N GLU A 360 1.85 19.84 -10.09
CA GLU A 360 0.63 19.21 -9.55
C GLU A 360 0.21 19.82 -8.21
N LEU A 361 1.16 20.07 -7.31
CA LEU A 361 0.88 20.74 -6.04
C LEU A 361 0.27 22.13 -6.24
N ARG A 362 0.72 22.91 -7.24
CA ARG A 362 0.08 24.19 -7.59
C ARG A 362 -1.40 24.01 -7.89
N LYS A 363 -1.75 23.04 -8.76
CA LYS A 363 -3.16 22.82 -9.14
C LYS A 363 -4.01 22.44 -7.93
N ILE A 364 -3.52 21.51 -7.10
CA ILE A 364 -4.24 21.04 -5.91
C ILE A 364 -4.43 22.20 -4.90
N LEU A 365 -3.38 22.97 -4.63
CA LEU A 365 -3.41 24.01 -3.61
C LEU A 365 -4.16 25.26 -4.09
N ASP A 366 -4.04 25.65 -5.37
CA ASP A 366 -4.81 26.76 -5.94
C ASP A 366 -6.29 26.41 -6.06
N GLY A 367 -6.63 25.17 -6.43
CA GLY A 367 -8.01 24.69 -6.49
C GLY A 367 -8.69 24.74 -5.12
N LYS A 368 -8.03 24.36 -4.05
CA LYS A 368 -8.54 24.45 -2.67
C LYS A 368 -8.80 25.90 -2.23
N LEU A 369 -7.89 26.81 -2.53
CA LEU A 369 -8.06 28.24 -2.22
C LEU A 369 -9.29 28.84 -2.90
N THR A 370 -9.69 28.34 -4.05
CA THR A 370 -10.87 28.80 -4.77
C THR A 370 -12.16 28.30 -4.11
N ILE A 371 -12.18 27.06 -3.61
CA ILE A 371 -13.33 26.46 -2.92
C ILE A 371 -13.56 27.11 -1.55
N GLU A 372 -12.52 27.41 -0.79
CA GLU A 372 -12.64 28.08 0.53
C GLU A 372 -13.12 29.55 0.44
N ARG A 373 -13.09 30.15 -0.76
CA ARG A 373 -13.55 31.52 -1.01
C ARG A 373 -14.99 31.62 -1.51
N LEU A 374 -15.63 30.50 -1.82
CA LEU A 374 -17.02 30.39 -2.24
C LEU A 374 -17.93 30.01 -1.06
#